data_c60eaa8278ff3ffadc7132fd0da34845
#
_entry.id   c60eaa8278ff3ffadc7132fd0da34845
#
_cell.length_a   1.000
_cell.length_b   1.000
_cell.length_c   1.000
_cell.angle_alpha   90.00
_cell.angle_beta   90.00
_cell.angle_gamma   90.00
#
_symmetry.space_group_name_H-M   'P 1'
#
loop_
_entity.id
_entity.type
_entity.pdbx_description
1 polymer ?
#
loop_
_entity_poly.entity_id
_entity_poly.type
_entity_poly.pdbx_seq_one_letter_code
_entity_poly.pdbx_strand_id
1 'polypeptide(L)'
;RDSEDAPKATSVAGTWHFQGQIQSNKLKSITSWSNVIHSLDEIKHFEIIEKVAVHPLEIFCQVSLDGSTGRGGAGIDKVKELASVIQYSSRHRLVGLMAVAPLGVQAAQAFSQLSAIHKAFMVDFPKANKLSAGMSGDFEEAIIHGATHIRIGSSILGSR
;
A
#
# COMPACT_ATOMS: atom_id res chain seq x y z
N ARG A 1 -4.20 -0.28 18.56
CA ARG A 1 -3.73 0.95 17.88
C ARG A 1 -4.75 1.43 16.84
N ASP A 2 -5.17 0.58 15.92
CA ASP A 2 -6.09 0.97 14.84
C ASP A 2 -7.45 1.48 15.35
N SER A 3 -7.91 0.97 16.51
CA SER A 3 -9.14 1.43 17.15
C SER A 3 -8.98 2.79 17.88
N GLU A 4 -7.74 3.16 18.24
CA GLU A 4 -7.44 4.45 18.86
C GLU A 4 -7.24 5.57 17.83
N ASP A 5 -6.81 5.22 16.63
CA ASP A 5 -6.58 6.18 15.55
C ASP A 5 -7.86 6.59 14.81
N ALA A 6 -8.88 5.74 14.80
CA ALA A 6 -10.16 6.02 14.16
C ALA A 6 -10.85 7.32 14.65
N PRO A 7 -10.95 7.62 15.97
CA PRO A 7 -11.53 8.87 16.44
C PRO A 7 -10.72 10.11 16.04
N LYS A 8 -9.39 9.99 15.96
CA LYS A 8 -8.52 11.10 15.54
C LYS A 8 -8.69 11.40 14.06
N ALA A 9 -8.78 10.36 13.21
CA ALA A 9 -9.02 10.51 11.78
C ALA A 9 -10.34 11.23 11.49
N THR A 10 -11.41 10.97 12.25
CA THR A 10 -12.71 11.62 12.06
C THR A 10 -12.77 13.06 12.52
N SER A 11 -11.84 13.50 13.36
CA SER A 11 -11.79 14.86 13.92
C SER A 11 -10.97 15.86 13.09
N VAL A 12 -10.18 15.38 12.11
CA VAL A 12 -9.28 16.22 11.31
C VAL A 12 -9.61 16.04 9.83
N ALA A 13 -9.83 17.16 9.13
CA ALA A 13 -10.03 17.13 7.68
C ALA A 13 -8.75 16.70 6.97
N GLY A 14 -8.83 15.68 6.12
CA GLY A 14 -7.69 15.16 5.36
C GLY A 14 -7.99 13.83 4.67
N THR A 15 -7.05 13.38 3.87
CA THR A 15 -7.07 12.03 3.29
C THR A 15 -6.26 11.10 4.19
N TRP A 16 -6.91 10.09 4.74
CA TRP A 16 -6.31 9.17 5.68
C TRP A 16 -5.81 7.92 4.99
N HIS A 17 -4.55 7.60 5.21
CA HIS A 17 -3.87 6.46 4.59
C HIS A 17 -3.55 5.39 5.65
N PHE A 18 -4.00 4.17 5.42
CA PHE A 18 -3.60 3.01 6.20
C PHE A 18 -2.42 2.30 5.52
N GLN A 19 -1.37 1.99 6.28
CA GLN A 19 -0.16 1.35 5.77
C GLN A 19 0.40 0.24 6.67
N GLY A 20 -0.30 -0.09 7.75
CA GLY A 20 0.05 -1.19 8.64
C GLY A 20 -0.26 -2.55 8.01
N GLN A 21 0.29 -3.62 8.60
CA GLN A 21 -0.07 -4.97 8.19
C GLN A 21 -1.55 -5.23 8.43
N ILE A 22 -2.24 -5.76 7.42
CA ILE A 22 -3.68 -6.02 7.50
C ILE A 22 -3.93 -7.29 8.31
N GLN A 23 -4.88 -7.18 9.24
CA GLN A 23 -5.48 -8.30 9.96
C GLN A 23 -6.97 -8.33 9.62
N SER A 24 -7.50 -9.50 9.27
CA SER A 24 -8.89 -9.65 8.80
C SER A 24 -9.92 -9.08 9.78
N ASN A 25 -9.72 -9.29 11.10
CA ASN A 25 -10.61 -8.79 12.16
C ASN A 25 -10.56 -7.27 12.36
N LYS A 26 -9.57 -6.58 11.81
CA LYS A 26 -9.40 -5.12 11.90
C LYS A 26 -9.98 -4.36 10.70
N LEU A 27 -10.27 -5.06 9.60
CA LEU A 27 -10.67 -4.41 8.34
C LEU A 27 -11.91 -3.54 8.48
N LYS A 28 -12.92 -3.96 9.26
CA LYS A 28 -14.11 -3.12 9.52
C LYS A 28 -13.74 -1.80 10.19
N SER A 29 -12.83 -1.80 11.15
CA SER A 29 -12.34 -0.58 11.79
C SER A 29 -11.48 0.25 10.84
N ILE A 30 -10.52 -0.37 10.14
CA ILE A 30 -9.63 0.32 9.19
C ILE A 30 -10.44 1.05 8.12
N THR A 31 -11.39 0.37 7.48
CA THR A 31 -12.19 0.92 6.38
C THR A 31 -13.22 1.96 6.81
N SER A 32 -13.50 2.10 8.10
CA SER A 32 -14.43 3.13 8.58
C SER A 32 -13.83 4.54 8.59
N TRP A 33 -12.51 4.68 8.61
CA TRP A 33 -11.83 5.96 8.69
C TRP A 33 -10.79 6.20 7.59
N SER A 34 -10.18 5.15 7.02
CA SER A 34 -9.16 5.30 5.99
C SER A 34 -9.77 5.54 4.62
N ASN A 35 -9.17 6.42 3.83
CA ASN A 35 -9.53 6.68 2.44
C ASN A 35 -8.65 5.86 1.47
N VAL A 36 -7.43 5.53 1.90
CA VAL A 36 -6.43 4.84 1.10
C VAL A 36 -5.81 3.70 1.90
N ILE A 37 -5.70 2.53 1.29
CA ILE A 37 -5.00 1.36 1.85
C ILE A 37 -3.76 1.07 1.01
N HIS A 38 -2.58 1.00 1.66
CA HIS A 38 -1.31 0.76 0.96
C HIS A 38 -0.84 -0.69 1.00
N SER A 39 -1.30 -1.46 1.96
CA SER A 39 -0.71 -2.75 2.34
C SER A 39 -1.56 -3.96 1.99
N LEU A 40 -2.41 -3.84 0.95
CA LEU A 40 -3.24 -4.97 0.53
C LEU A 40 -2.40 -5.96 -0.30
N ASP A 41 -2.36 -7.22 0.14
CA ASP A 41 -1.56 -8.29 -0.47
C ASP A 41 -2.29 -9.62 -0.62
N GLU A 42 -3.55 -9.71 -0.18
CA GLU A 42 -4.35 -10.93 -0.25
C GLU A 42 -5.78 -10.66 -0.73
N ILE A 43 -6.26 -11.52 -1.64
CA ILE A 43 -7.64 -11.44 -2.19
C ILE A 43 -8.68 -11.56 -1.07
N LYS A 44 -8.47 -12.46 -0.10
CA LYS A 44 -9.40 -12.64 1.03
C LYS A 44 -9.63 -11.35 1.82
N HIS A 45 -8.59 -10.49 1.95
CA HIS A 45 -8.73 -9.20 2.61
C HIS A 45 -9.57 -8.24 1.76
N PHE A 46 -9.40 -8.25 0.44
CA PHE A 46 -10.21 -7.44 -0.45
C PHE A 46 -11.69 -7.86 -0.41
N GLU A 47 -11.97 -9.15 -0.39
CA GLU A 47 -13.35 -9.66 -0.26
C GLU A 47 -14.03 -9.22 1.05
N ILE A 48 -13.27 -9.08 2.14
CA ILE A 48 -13.79 -8.52 3.39
C ILE A 48 -14.03 -7.02 3.23
N ILE A 49 -13.09 -6.28 2.62
CA ILE A 49 -13.23 -4.84 2.35
C ILE A 49 -14.50 -4.56 1.55
N GLU A 50 -14.78 -5.31 0.50
CA GLU A 50 -16.00 -5.17 -0.32
C GLU A 50 -17.28 -5.29 0.53
N LYS A 51 -17.27 -6.13 1.57
CA LYS A 51 -18.42 -6.36 2.45
C LYS A 51 -18.57 -5.31 3.55
N VAL A 52 -17.45 -4.79 4.09
CA VAL A 52 -17.49 -4.00 5.34
C VAL A 52 -17.20 -2.51 5.14
N ALA A 53 -16.58 -2.11 4.03
CA ALA A 53 -16.25 -0.71 3.79
C ALA A 53 -17.53 0.13 3.63
N VAL A 54 -17.57 1.28 4.28
CA VAL A 54 -18.74 2.18 4.27
C VAL A 54 -18.66 3.26 3.19
N HIS A 55 -17.49 3.45 2.58
CA HIS A 55 -17.24 4.40 1.50
C HIS A 55 -16.23 3.83 0.49
N PRO A 56 -16.08 4.45 -0.71
CA PRO A 56 -15.05 4.06 -1.67
C PRO A 56 -13.64 4.23 -1.12
N LEU A 57 -12.73 3.33 -1.50
CA LEU A 57 -11.33 3.33 -1.12
C LEU A 57 -10.42 3.37 -2.35
N GLU A 58 -9.28 4.04 -2.22
CA GLU A 58 -8.13 3.87 -3.10
C GLU A 58 -7.21 2.78 -2.55
N ILE A 59 -6.77 1.88 -3.40
CA ILE A 59 -6.02 0.70 -2.98
C ILE A 59 -4.72 0.56 -3.75
N PHE A 60 -3.62 0.48 -3.02
CA PHE A 60 -2.34 -0.01 -3.52
C PHE A 60 -2.22 -1.50 -3.20
N CYS A 61 -1.71 -2.28 -4.14
CA CYS A 61 -1.29 -3.65 -3.88
C CYS A 61 0.16 -3.67 -3.39
N GLN A 62 0.41 -4.36 -2.27
CA GLN A 62 1.76 -4.50 -1.74
C GLN A 62 2.49 -5.66 -2.41
N VAL A 63 3.60 -5.35 -3.09
CA VAL A 63 4.49 -6.33 -3.70
C VAL A 63 5.71 -6.58 -2.80
N SER A 64 6.09 -7.86 -2.66
CA SER A 64 7.34 -8.26 -2.03
C SER A 64 8.47 -8.23 -3.06
N LEU A 65 9.60 -7.61 -2.75
CA LEU A 65 10.77 -7.53 -3.63
C LEU A 65 11.76 -8.69 -3.42
N ASP A 66 11.68 -9.39 -2.30
CA ASP A 66 12.61 -10.47 -1.93
C ASP A 66 11.91 -11.79 -1.55
N GLY A 67 10.58 -11.81 -1.52
CA GLY A 67 9.81 -12.98 -1.11
C GLY A 67 9.94 -13.34 0.37
N SER A 68 10.49 -12.46 1.20
CA SER A 68 10.69 -12.72 2.64
C SER A 68 9.35 -12.89 3.36
N THR A 69 9.25 -13.92 4.18
CA THR A 69 8.09 -14.16 5.06
C THR A 69 8.04 -13.16 6.21
N GLY A 70 6.84 -12.74 6.62
CA GLY A 70 6.64 -11.91 7.83
C GLY A 70 6.72 -10.41 7.63
N ARG A 71 7.01 -9.92 6.42
CA ARG A 71 7.10 -8.47 6.13
C ARG A 71 5.92 -7.89 5.35
N GLY A 72 4.96 -8.72 4.99
CA GLY A 72 3.85 -8.37 4.10
C GLY A 72 4.28 -8.22 2.64
N GLY A 73 3.30 -8.20 1.77
CA GLY A 73 3.50 -8.15 0.32
C GLY A 73 3.50 -9.54 -0.32
N ALA A 74 2.90 -9.62 -1.49
CA ALA A 74 2.82 -10.84 -2.29
C ALA A 74 3.79 -10.79 -3.47
N GLY A 75 4.13 -11.96 -4.03
CA GLY A 75 4.83 -12.06 -5.30
C GLY A 75 4.01 -11.43 -6.43
N ILE A 76 4.70 -10.97 -7.48
CA ILE A 76 4.06 -10.17 -8.55
C ILE A 76 2.86 -10.87 -9.22
N ASP A 77 2.90 -12.18 -9.39
CA ASP A 77 1.79 -12.92 -10.02
C ASP A 77 0.52 -12.85 -9.16
N LYS A 78 0.64 -13.07 -7.84
CA LYS A 78 -0.48 -12.91 -6.89
C LYS A 78 -0.96 -11.46 -6.80
N VAL A 79 -0.04 -10.49 -6.90
CA VAL A 79 -0.39 -9.06 -6.95
C VAL A 79 -1.21 -8.75 -8.21
N LYS A 80 -0.87 -9.33 -9.36
CA LYS A 80 -1.65 -9.17 -10.61
C LYS A 80 -3.04 -9.81 -10.51
N GLU A 81 -3.14 -10.99 -9.88
CA GLU A 81 -4.44 -11.62 -9.60
C GLU A 81 -5.31 -10.72 -8.72
N LEU A 82 -4.76 -10.23 -7.61
CA LEU A 82 -5.43 -9.29 -6.72
C LEU A 82 -5.85 -8.00 -7.44
N ALA A 83 -4.94 -7.41 -8.22
CA ALA A 83 -5.19 -6.19 -8.99
C ALA A 83 -6.35 -6.38 -9.98
N SER A 84 -6.42 -7.55 -10.63
CA SER A 84 -7.52 -7.90 -11.53
C SER A 84 -8.86 -7.92 -10.80
N VAL A 85 -8.91 -8.50 -9.59
CA VAL A 85 -10.14 -8.52 -8.79
C VAL A 85 -10.54 -7.09 -8.39
N ILE A 86 -9.59 -6.26 -7.93
CA ILE A 86 -9.88 -4.87 -7.54
C ILE A 86 -10.35 -4.04 -8.73
N GLN A 87 -9.77 -4.24 -9.92
CA GLN A 87 -10.12 -3.49 -11.13
C GLN A 87 -11.58 -3.68 -11.54
N TYR A 88 -12.19 -4.83 -11.24
CA TYR A 88 -13.60 -5.10 -11.52
C TYR A 88 -14.55 -4.57 -10.44
N SER A 89 -14.04 -4.06 -9.32
CA SER A 89 -14.87 -3.41 -8.31
C SER A 89 -15.54 -2.15 -8.88
N SER A 90 -16.83 -2.04 -8.69
CA SER A 90 -17.58 -0.81 -9.02
C SER A 90 -17.41 0.28 -7.95
N ARG A 91 -16.83 -0.07 -6.79
CA ARG A 91 -16.80 0.77 -5.61
C ARG A 91 -15.39 1.24 -5.24
N HIS A 92 -14.42 0.35 -5.32
CA HIS A 92 -13.04 0.62 -4.92
C HIS A 92 -12.14 0.81 -6.15
N ARG A 93 -11.03 1.51 -5.97
CA ARG A 93 -10.14 1.86 -7.07
C ARG A 93 -8.72 1.35 -6.82
N LEU A 94 -8.23 0.52 -7.74
CA LEU A 94 -6.81 0.21 -7.82
C LEU A 94 -6.04 1.45 -8.28
N VAL A 95 -5.07 1.91 -7.48
CA VAL A 95 -4.32 3.13 -7.81
C VAL A 95 -2.83 2.89 -8.07
N GLY A 96 -2.28 1.75 -7.66
CA GLY A 96 -0.87 1.45 -7.92
C GLY A 96 -0.29 0.34 -7.07
N LEU A 97 1.04 0.33 -6.99
CA LEU A 97 1.81 -0.60 -6.18
C LEU A 97 2.41 0.08 -4.95
N MET A 98 2.61 -0.70 -3.90
CA MET A 98 3.40 -0.33 -2.73
C MET A 98 4.50 -1.37 -2.51
N ALA A 99 5.68 -0.92 -2.08
CA ALA A 99 6.72 -1.81 -1.57
C ALA A 99 7.53 -1.18 -0.45
N VAL A 100 8.17 -2.06 0.32
CA VAL A 100 9.19 -1.71 1.31
C VAL A 100 10.51 -2.28 0.82
N ALA A 101 11.58 -1.48 0.84
CA ALA A 101 12.91 -1.94 0.47
C ALA A 101 13.36 -3.10 1.38
N PRO A 102 13.93 -4.19 0.84
CA PRO A 102 14.44 -5.29 1.63
C PRO A 102 15.58 -4.84 2.55
N LEU A 103 15.66 -5.44 3.73
CA LEU A 103 16.76 -5.19 4.64
C LEU A 103 18.08 -5.68 4.04
N GLY A 104 19.15 -4.89 4.18
CA GLY A 104 20.47 -5.25 3.66
C GLY A 104 20.65 -5.06 2.14
N VAL A 105 19.63 -4.61 1.43
CA VAL A 105 19.71 -4.25 0.02
C VAL A 105 19.84 -2.73 -0.09
N GLN A 106 20.69 -2.24 -0.99
CA GLN A 106 20.83 -0.81 -1.24
C GLN A 106 19.51 -0.24 -1.80
N ALA A 107 19.10 0.92 -1.30
CA ALA A 107 17.86 1.57 -1.69
C ALA A 107 17.74 1.77 -3.22
N ALA A 108 18.81 2.22 -3.87
CA ALA A 108 18.85 2.39 -5.32
C ALA A 108 18.53 1.10 -6.08
N GLN A 109 19.10 -0.02 -5.65
CA GLN A 109 18.85 -1.33 -6.26
C GLN A 109 17.39 -1.77 -6.05
N ALA A 110 16.88 -1.66 -4.82
CA ALA A 110 15.53 -2.05 -4.49
C ALA A 110 14.49 -1.21 -5.26
N PHE A 111 14.67 0.11 -5.33
CA PHE A 111 13.73 0.99 -6.02
C PHE A 111 13.87 0.97 -7.54
N SER A 112 15.05 0.69 -8.08
CA SER A 112 15.21 0.39 -9.51
C SER A 112 14.42 -0.86 -9.91
N GLN A 113 14.53 -1.94 -9.12
CA GLN A 113 13.73 -3.16 -9.31
C GLN A 113 12.23 -2.86 -9.22
N LEU A 114 11.79 -2.13 -8.19
CA LEU A 114 10.39 -1.75 -8.02
C LEU A 114 9.87 -0.92 -9.19
N SER A 115 10.65 0.04 -9.68
CA SER A 115 10.30 0.87 -10.84
C SER A 115 10.09 0.01 -12.09
N ALA A 116 10.96 -0.98 -12.33
CA ALA A 116 10.80 -1.91 -13.44
C ALA A 116 9.53 -2.77 -13.31
N ILE A 117 9.26 -3.31 -12.11
CA ILE A 117 8.03 -4.06 -11.80
C ILE A 117 6.79 -3.17 -12.04
N HIS A 118 6.80 -1.92 -11.56
CA HIS A 118 5.67 -1.01 -11.71
C HIS A 118 5.42 -0.65 -13.17
N LYS A 119 6.46 -0.40 -13.96
CA LYS A 119 6.33 -0.16 -15.41
C LYS A 119 5.68 -1.34 -16.12
N ALA A 120 6.11 -2.57 -15.83
CA ALA A 120 5.52 -3.77 -16.39
C ALA A 120 4.07 -3.98 -15.91
N PHE A 121 3.77 -3.68 -14.65
CA PHE A 121 2.44 -3.75 -14.08
C PHE A 121 1.47 -2.78 -14.75
N MET A 122 1.90 -1.56 -15.06
CA MET A 122 1.07 -0.55 -15.75
C MET A 122 0.70 -0.92 -17.19
N VAL A 123 1.36 -1.90 -17.82
CA VAL A 123 0.93 -2.42 -19.13
C VAL A 123 -0.43 -3.10 -19.01
N ASP A 124 -0.63 -3.87 -17.95
CA ASP A 124 -1.90 -4.57 -17.68
C ASP A 124 -2.92 -3.65 -16.96
N PHE A 125 -2.43 -2.71 -16.13
CA PHE A 125 -3.24 -1.83 -15.27
C PHE A 125 -2.88 -0.34 -15.47
N PRO A 126 -3.15 0.27 -16.63
CA PRO A 126 -2.64 1.61 -16.97
C PRO A 126 -3.15 2.74 -16.07
N LYS A 127 -4.27 2.54 -15.38
CA LYS A 127 -4.80 3.52 -14.41
C LYS A 127 -4.14 3.41 -13.03
N ALA A 128 -3.43 2.32 -12.74
CA ALA A 128 -2.73 2.09 -11.48
C ALA A 128 -1.30 2.66 -11.51
N ASN A 129 -1.19 3.96 -11.78
CA ASN A 129 0.07 4.65 -12.07
C ASN A 129 0.75 5.26 -10.84
N LYS A 130 0.21 5.06 -9.64
CA LYS A 130 0.81 5.55 -8.40
C LYS A 130 1.78 4.51 -7.82
N LEU A 131 2.87 4.99 -7.21
CA LEU A 131 3.88 4.16 -6.59
C LEU A 131 4.13 4.64 -5.16
N SER A 132 3.83 3.79 -4.17
CA SER A 132 4.09 4.07 -2.76
C SER A 132 5.37 3.36 -2.32
N ALA A 133 6.44 4.13 -2.13
CA ALA A 133 7.74 3.62 -1.73
C ALA A 133 8.54 4.71 -1.01
N GLY A 134 9.53 4.29 -0.23
CA GLY A 134 10.37 5.21 0.54
C GLY A 134 9.83 5.55 1.91
N MET A 135 10.72 5.46 2.89
CA MET A 135 10.51 5.80 4.29
C MET A 135 11.58 6.80 4.74
N SER A 136 11.61 7.15 6.02
CA SER A 136 12.50 8.20 6.55
C SER A 136 13.98 8.07 6.19
N GLY A 137 14.48 6.87 5.93
CA GLY A 137 15.89 6.61 5.62
C GLY A 137 16.22 6.45 4.12
N ASP A 138 15.20 6.39 3.23
CA ASP A 138 15.42 6.04 1.82
C ASP A 138 14.43 6.73 0.84
N PHE A 139 13.66 7.71 1.32
CA PHE A 139 12.62 8.35 0.50
C PHE A 139 13.17 9.15 -0.67
N GLU A 140 14.35 9.76 -0.54
CA GLU A 140 14.98 10.52 -1.63
C GLU A 140 15.26 9.62 -2.82
N GLU A 141 15.82 8.44 -2.55
CA GLU A 141 16.09 7.44 -3.59
C GLU A 141 14.81 6.90 -4.20
N ALA A 142 13.76 6.69 -3.39
CA ALA A 142 12.45 6.27 -3.89
C ALA A 142 11.85 7.30 -4.87
N ILE A 143 12.00 8.60 -4.59
CA ILE A 143 11.53 9.69 -5.46
C ILE A 143 12.28 9.66 -6.79
N ILE A 144 13.61 9.50 -6.78
CA ILE A 144 14.43 9.38 -7.99
C ILE A 144 13.92 8.23 -8.88
N HIS A 145 13.44 7.14 -8.28
CA HIS A 145 12.91 5.97 -8.98
C HIS A 145 11.40 6.01 -9.24
N GLY A 146 10.75 7.18 -9.06
CA GLY A 146 9.37 7.43 -9.48
C GLY A 146 8.32 7.21 -8.41
N ALA A 147 8.67 7.16 -7.12
CA ALA A 147 7.68 7.14 -6.04
C ALA A 147 6.81 8.41 -6.08
N THR A 148 5.49 8.19 -6.03
CA THR A 148 4.47 9.26 -5.96
C THR A 148 3.99 9.49 -4.52
N HIS A 149 4.21 8.53 -3.64
CA HIS A 149 3.84 8.54 -2.23
C HIS A 149 5.01 8.03 -1.40
N ILE A 150 5.48 8.84 -0.47
CA ILE A 150 6.50 8.48 0.53
C ILE A 150 5.84 8.36 1.90
N ARG A 151 6.47 7.60 2.81
CA ARG A 151 5.91 7.30 4.14
C ARG A 151 6.89 7.74 5.22
N ILE A 152 6.77 8.97 5.66
CA ILE A 152 7.67 9.57 6.64
C ILE A 152 7.06 9.44 8.05
N GLY A 153 7.80 8.83 8.94
CA GLY A 153 7.38 8.61 10.33
C GLY A 153 8.42 9.10 11.33
N SER A 154 9.50 8.34 11.51
CA SER A 154 10.51 8.61 12.54
C SER A 154 11.20 9.99 12.41
N SER A 155 11.38 10.52 11.20
CA SER A 155 11.96 11.86 10.97
C SER A 155 11.07 13.01 11.44
N ILE A 156 9.75 12.78 11.58
CA ILE A 156 8.78 13.80 12.01
C ILE A 156 8.33 13.54 13.44
N LEU A 157 8.07 12.27 13.79
CA LEU A 157 7.47 11.87 15.07
C LEU A 157 8.51 11.45 16.11
N GLY A 158 9.79 11.41 15.76
CA GLY A 158 10.88 10.90 16.60
C GLY A 158 10.96 9.38 16.63
N SER A 159 12.06 8.87 17.17
CA SER A 159 12.23 7.43 17.46
C SER A 159 11.36 7.04 18.66
N ARG A 160 10.74 5.87 18.58
CA ARG A 160 9.96 5.27 19.67
C ARG A 160 10.86 4.47 20.60
#